data_37957447bde16b39a51c275b27ce22d9
#
_entry.id   37957447bde16b39a51c275b27ce22d9
#
_cell.length_a   1.000
_cell.length_b   1.000
_cell.length_c   1.000
_cell.angle_alpha   90.00
_cell.angle_beta   90.00
_cell.angle_gamma   90.00
#
_symmetry.space_group_name_H-M   'P 1'
#
loop_
_entity.id
_entity.type
_entity.pdbx_description
1 polymer ?
#
loop_
_entity_poly.entity_id
_entity_poly.type
_entity_poly.pdbx_seq_one_letter_code
_entity_poly.pdbx_strand_id
1 'polypeptide(L)'
;MSFARIFRTSALMGGAQVVVLAAAFIRAKVIALTLGAAGVGLIGFFNAFSGNISSFAGWGLGTSGVRVIAGAAEADRHAKIAAVRRLGWRLSALGLAAGLLLFWPVTWATFSSSLYATEMGIAALAVPCVIASSAWSAILQASGKISSLAKVQIFGALTGLLVGLPAIYIWGTIGIALSIFFAAVVPAFVLWRAARAACPSVCGVQVEQADIRYLVQLGGALMVVGWLGQLSSLLVRGAIVTQEGLAGAGYYQAAYAISGSLPGFVFAAMGADFFPRVAAAKDEADARGITETQIQAGLLLGAPLVMALLALGKLSLHLLYDSSFDAALPLLNWMAWGVFIRLMTWPLGFWLLARGATGTVILLESIGALIGAMLPIFLISHFGLISAAIAFTISSAVYGVAVAVVFRVRSAGWFGRELHVSAFALAGILAAGQWWAAGQLNEYAGCVPVALVAVACTWAYRLQVRQAASRCTDL
;
A
#
# COMPACT_ATOMS: atom_id res chain seq x y z
N MET A 1 -22.57 -1.77 -17.81
CA MET A 1 -21.22 -1.95 -18.38
C MET A 1 -21.03 -3.42 -18.74
N SER A 2 -20.47 -3.78 -19.90
CA SER A 2 -20.26 -5.19 -20.25
C SER A 2 -19.12 -5.80 -19.40
N PHE A 3 -19.28 -7.04 -18.97
CA PHE A 3 -18.29 -7.81 -18.20
C PHE A 3 -16.91 -7.78 -18.86
N ALA A 4 -16.85 -7.89 -20.19
CA ALA A 4 -15.62 -7.79 -20.97
C ALA A 4 -14.87 -6.46 -20.78
N ARG A 5 -15.57 -5.34 -20.62
CA ARG A 5 -14.95 -4.03 -20.39
C ARG A 5 -14.35 -3.94 -18.99
N ILE A 6 -15.03 -4.45 -17.98
CA ILE A 6 -14.54 -4.49 -16.59
C ILE A 6 -13.28 -5.36 -16.53
N PHE A 7 -13.34 -6.57 -17.09
CA PHE A 7 -12.21 -7.50 -17.12
C PHE A 7 -10.98 -6.90 -17.84
N ARG A 8 -11.18 -6.30 -19.01
CA ARG A 8 -10.10 -5.63 -19.76
C ARG A 8 -9.46 -4.49 -18.98
N THR A 9 -10.25 -3.72 -18.27
CA THR A 9 -9.78 -2.59 -17.48
C THR A 9 -8.99 -3.05 -16.27
N SER A 10 -9.47 -4.06 -15.55
CA SER A 10 -8.80 -4.66 -14.40
C SER A 10 -7.48 -5.34 -14.79
N ALA A 11 -7.47 -6.07 -15.91
CA ALA A 11 -6.26 -6.68 -16.45
C ALA A 11 -5.21 -5.63 -16.85
N LEU A 12 -5.64 -4.51 -17.44
CA LEU A 12 -4.74 -3.42 -17.82
C LEU A 12 -4.12 -2.74 -16.59
N MET A 13 -4.91 -2.47 -15.55
CA MET A 13 -4.41 -1.87 -14.30
C MET A 13 -3.50 -2.84 -13.54
N GLY A 14 -3.89 -4.13 -13.48
CA GLY A 14 -3.05 -5.17 -12.89
C GLY A 14 -1.71 -5.33 -13.61
N GLY A 15 -1.72 -5.36 -14.93
CA GLY A 15 -0.49 -5.41 -15.75
C GLY A 15 0.40 -4.17 -15.55
N ALA A 16 -0.20 -2.98 -15.47
CA ALA A 16 0.55 -1.75 -15.15
C ALA A 16 1.22 -1.85 -13.78
N GLN A 17 0.51 -2.37 -12.79
CA GLN A 17 1.06 -2.52 -11.44
C GLN A 17 2.24 -3.50 -11.39
N VAL A 18 2.20 -4.58 -12.17
CA VAL A 18 3.34 -5.52 -12.30
C VAL A 18 4.56 -4.81 -12.86
N VAL A 19 4.41 -3.98 -13.91
CA VAL A 19 5.51 -3.19 -14.48
C VAL A 19 6.08 -2.20 -13.46
N VAL A 20 5.21 -1.51 -12.72
CA VAL A 20 5.62 -0.56 -11.65
C VAL A 20 6.43 -1.29 -10.58
N LEU A 21 5.98 -2.46 -10.15
CA LEU A 21 6.64 -3.26 -9.14
C LEU A 21 8.00 -3.80 -9.63
N ALA A 22 8.05 -4.33 -10.86
CA ALA A 22 9.30 -4.78 -11.47
C ALA A 22 10.32 -3.62 -11.58
N ALA A 23 9.87 -2.45 -12.02
CA ALA A 23 10.71 -1.26 -12.07
C ALA A 23 11.25 -0.85 -10.69
N ALA A 24 10.39 -0.92 -9.65
CA ALA A 24 10.80 -0.62 -8.28
C ALA A 24 11.86 -1.60 -7.76
N PHE A 25 11.72 -2.89 -8.02
CA PHE A 25 12.70 -3.90 -7.62
C PHE A 25 14.01 -3.80 -8.41
N ILE A 26 13.97 -3.56 -9.72
CA ILE A 26 15.18 -3.32 -10.51
C ILE A 26 15.96 -2.14 -9.94
N ARG A 27 15.27 -1.04 -9.64
CA ARG A 27 15.90 0.14 -9.02
C ARG A 27 16.47 -0.20 -7.63
N ALA A 28 15.74 -0.93 -6.80
CA ALA A 28 16.20 -1.33 -5.48
C ALA A 28 17.44 -2.22 -5.56
N LYS A 29 17.50 -3.16 -6.51
CA LYS A 29 18.68 -3.99 -6.76
C LYS A 29 19.89 -3.19 -7.17
N VAL A 30 19.74 -2.24 -8.09
CA VAL A 30 20.86 -1.38 -8.51
C VAL A 30 21.36 -0.55 -7.34
N ILE A 31 20.47 0.03 -6.52
CA ILE A 31 20.86 0.77 -5.32
C ILE A 31 21.59 -0.16 -4.33
N ALA A 32 21.10 -1.38 -4.12
CA ALA A 32 21.76 -2.35 -3.25
C ALA A 32 23.19 -2.67 -3.71
N LEU A 33 23.38 -2.90 -5.03
CA LEU A 33 24.68 -3.23 -5.61
C LEU A 33 25.66 -2.04 -5.65
N THR A 34 25.17 -0.79 -5.76
CA THR A 34 26.01 0.39 -5.89
C THR A 34 26.26 1.11 -4.57
N LEU A 35 25.26 1.19 -3.71
CA LEU A 35 25.28 1.96 -2.46
C LEU A 35 25.03 1.09 -1.22
N GLY A 36 24.86 -0.20 -1.40
CA GLY A 36 24.63 -1.16 -0.31
C GLY A 36 23.30 -0.95 0.42
N ALA A 37 23.20 -1.54 1.61
CA ALA A 37 22.02 -1.43 2.46
C ALA A 37 21.71 0.02 2.87
N ALA A 38 22.72 0.86 3.07
CA ALA A 38 22.55 2.26 3.41
C ALA A 38 21.79 3.03 2.30
N GLY A 39 22.09 2.78 1.02
CA GLY A 39 21.36 3.38 -0.11
C GLY A 39 19.89 2.95 -0.16
N VAL A 40 19.62 1.67 0.15
CA VAL A 40 18.24 1.15 0.25
C VAL A 40 17.50 1.76 1.44
N GLY A 41 18.18 2.04 2.54
CA GLY A 41 17.64 2.76 3.68
C GLY A 41 17.26 4.21 3.33
N LEU A 42 18.15 4.92 2.62
CA LEU A 42 17.91 6.30 2.18
C LEU A 42 16.70 6.41 1.26
N ILE A 43 16.57 5.56 0.23
CA ILE A 43 15.39 5.62 -0.65
C ILE A 43 14.09 5.33 0.12
N GLY A 44 14.13 4.40 1.08
CA GLY A 44 13.00 4.10 1.97
C GLY A 44 12.60 5.31 2.81
N PHE A 45 13.58 6.01 3.39
CA PHE A 45 13.34 7.19 4.21
C PHE A 45 12.83 8.39 3.39
N PHE A 46 13.46 8.68 2.24
CA PHE A 46 13.03 9.78 1.36
C PHE A 46 11.61 9.58 0.82
N ASN A 47 11.26 8.33 0.45
CA ASN A 47 9.89 7.99 0.05
C ASN A 47 8.89 8.16 1.22
N ALA A 48 9.27 7.76 2.43
CA ALA A 48 8.41 7.92 3.61
C ALA A 48 8.21 9.40 3.96
N PHE A 49 9.25 10.22 3.86
CA PHE A 49 9.17 11.68 4.05
C PHE A 49 8.24 12.34 3.03
N SER A 50 8.50 12.11 1.73
CA SER A 50 7.68 12.69 0.65
C SER A 50 6.24 12.18 0.71
N GLY A 51 6.04 10.89 1.01
CA GLY A 51 4.74 10.25 1.17
C GLY A 51 3.95 10.80 2.34
N ASN A 52 4.62 11.07 3.49
CA ASN A 52 3.99 11.65 4.67
C ASN A 52 3.43 13.05 4.37
N ILE A 53 4.27 13.93 3.81
CA ILE A 53 3.85 15.30 3.48
C ILE A 53 2.77 15.29 2.39
N SER A 54 2.93 14.45 1.35
CA SER A 54 1.95 14.34 0.27
C SER A 54 0.60 13.80 0.77
N SER A 55 0.59 12.86 1.72
CA SER A 55 -0.63 12.32 2.31
C SER A 55 -1.36 13.37 3.14
N PHE A 56 -0.62 14.11 3.98
CA PHE A 56 -1.17 15.18 4.81
C PHE A 56 -1.66 16.36 3.96
N ALA A 57 -0.77 16.99 3.17
CA ALA A 57 -1.08 18.16 2.37
C ALA A 57 -2.02 17.86 1.21
N GLY A 58 -2.03 16.62 0.70
CA GLY A 58 -2.93 16.17 -0.36
C GLY A 58 -4.40 16.05 0.05
N TRP A 59 -4.67 16.09 1.37
CA TRP A 59 -6.00 16.19 1.96
C TRP A 59 -7.01 15.19 1.41
N GLY A 60 -6.58 13.97 1.06
CA GLY A 60 -7.46 12.94 0.49
C GLY A 60 -8.10 13.29 -0.85
N LEU A 61 -7.55 14.30 -1.57
CA LEU A 61 -8.14 14.85 -2.80
C LEU A 61 -8.30 13.80 -3.91
N GLY A 62 -7.38 12.83 -4.00
CA GLY A 62 -7.47 11.75 -4.99
C GLY A 62 -8.78 10.99 -4.90
N THR A 63 -9.17 10.57 -3.71
CA THR A 63 -10.40 9.78 -3.47
C THR A 63 -11.65 10.65 -3.42
N SER A 64 -11.60 11.79 -2.70
CA SER A 64 -12.73 12.71 -2.60
C SER A 64 -13.08 13.33 -3.96
N GLY A 65 -12.07 13.67 -4.77
CA GLY A 65 -12.26 14.22 -6.12
C GLY A 65 -12.96 13.25 -7.05
N VAL A 66 -12.57 11.95 -7.05
CA VAL A 66 -13.29 10.93 -7.84
C VAL A 66 -14.75 10.86 -7.44
N ARG A 67 -15.04 10.79 -6.12
CA ARG A 67 -16.40 10.67 -5.61
C ARG A 67 -17.27 11.87 -5.96
N VAL A 68 -16.73 13.09 -5.82
CA VAL A 68 -17.45 14.33 -6.10
C VAL A 68 -17.75 14.49 -7.60
N ILE A 69 -16.76 14.19 -8.47
CA ILE A 69 -16.96 14.33 -9.92
C ILE A 69 -17.89 13.23 -10.45
N ALA A 70 -17.74 11.98 -9.97
CA ALA A 70 -18.57 10.88 -10.44
C ALA A 70 -20.03 10.97 -9.97
N GLY A 71 -20.28 11.58 -8.81
CA GLY A 71 -21.63 11.81 -8.27
C GLY A 71 -22.32 13.09 -8.78
N ALA A 72 -21.63 13.93 -9.57
CA ALA A 72 -22.18 15.18 -10.06
C ALA A 72 -23.13 14.96 -11.24
N ALA A 73 -24.21 15.78 -11.30
CA ALA A 73 -25.04 15.91 -12.48
C ALA A 73 -24.21 16.41 -13.67
N GLU A 74 -24.62 16.10 -14.89
CA GLU A 74 -23.83 16.41 -16.09
C GLU A 74 -23.61 17.92 -16.25
N ALA A 75 -24.60 18.74 -15.89
CA ALA A 75 -24.53 20.20 -15.89
C ALA A 75 -23.44 20.75 -14.93
N ASP A 76 -23.28 20.14 -13.75
CA ASP A 76 -22.37 20.59 -12.69
C ASP A 76 -20.98 20.00 -12.80
N ARG A 77 -20.80 18.99 -13.63
CA ARG A 77 -19.57 18.19 -13.72
C ARG A 77 -18.34 19.04 -14.01
N HIS A 78 -18.46 20.02 -14.91
CA HIS A 78 -17.36 20.94 -15.24
C HIS A 78 -16.97 21.83 -14.06
N ALA A 79 -17.93 22.30 -13.27
CA ALA A 79 -17.67 23.06 -12.05
C ALA A 79 -16.94 22.22 -10.99
N LYS A 80 -17.36 20.95 -10.79
CA LYS A 80 -16.70 20.04 -9.86
C LYS A 80 -15.26 19.69 -10.30
N ILE A 81 -15.03 19.48 -11.60
CA ILE A 81 -13.68 19.29 -12.16
C ILE A 81 -12.82 20.53 -11.92
N ALA A 82 -13.37 21.73 -12.15
CA ALA A 82 -12.67 23.00 -11.89
C ALA A 82 -12.31 23.16 -10.40
N ALA A 83 -13.23 22.76 -9.49
CA ALA A 83 -12.99 22.78 -8.05
C ALA A 83 -11.85 21.85 -7.64
N VAL A 84 -11.86 20.59 -8.10
CA VAL A 84 -10.77 19.61 -7.85
C VAL A 84 -9.43 20.14 -8.37
N ARG A 85 -9.41 20.71 -9.59
CA ARG A 85 -8.20 21.32 -10.17
C ARG A 85 -7.68 22.48 -9.33
N ARG A 86 -8.57 23.42 -8.94
CA ARG A 86 -8.20 24.61 -8.14
C ARG A 86 -7.68 24.22 -6.77
N LEU A 87 -8.36 23.29 -6.11
CA LEU A 87 -7.94 22.77 -4.82
C LEU A 87 -6.61 22.01 -4.94
N GLY A 88 -6.45 21.20 -5.99
CA GLY A 88 -5.20 20.46 -6.26
C GLY A 88 -3.98 21.38 -6.35
N TRP A 89 -4.08 22.51 -7.07
CA TRP A 89 -2.99 23.48 -7.14
C TRP A 89 -2.70 24.14 -5.78
N ARG A 90 -3.74 24.49 -5.00
CA ARG A 90 -3.56 25.08 -3.67
C ARG A 90 -2.88 24.10 -2.71
N LEU A 91 -3.33 22.84 -2.72
CA LEU A 91 -2.73 21.80 -1.90
C LEU A 91 -1.31 21.44 -2.34
N SER A 92 -1.02 21.49 -3.65
CA SER A 92 0.35 21.31 -4.16
C SER A 92 1.28 22.43 -3.68
N ALA A 93 0.82 23.68 -3.69
CA ALA A 93 1.59 24.80 -3.14
C ALA A 93 1.81 24.67 -1.62
N LEU A 94 0.76 24.26 -0.87
CA LEU A 94 0.88 23.97 0.55
C LEU A 94 1.86 22.82 0.83
N GLY A 95 1.79 21.74 0.04
CA GLY A 95 2.70 20.62 0.14
C GLY A 95 4.15 20.99 -0.15
N LEU A 96 4.39 21.87 -1.14
CA LEU A 96 5.71 22.42 -1.40
C LEU A 96 6.23 23.24 -0.22
N ALA A 97 5.40 24.15 0.30
CA ALA A 97 5.77 24.96 1.45
C ALA A 97 6.07 24.07 2.69
N ALA A 98 5.21 23.09 2.98
CA ALA A 98 5.43 22.14 4.07
C ALA A 98 6.73 21.31 3.85
N GLY A 99 6.96 20.83 2.63
CA GLY A 99 8.17 20.10 2.27
C GLY A 99 9.43 20.92 2.51
N LEU A 100 9.43 22.18 2.04
CA LEU A 100 10.57 23.10 2.20
C LEU A 100 10.76 23.58 3.65
N LEU A 101 9.72 23.64 4.45
CA LEU A 101 9.84 23.96 5.87
C LEU A 101 10.34 22.77 6.70
N LEU A 102 9.92 21.55 6.34
CA LEU A 102 10.17 20.36 7.16
C LEU A 102 11.42 19.57 6.74
N PHE A 103 11.97 19.74 5.50
CA PHE A 103 13.13 18.94 5.08
C PHE A 103 14.33 19.12 5.99
N TRP A 104 14.64 20.35 6.40
CA TRP A 104 15.78 20.64 7.25
C TRP A 104 15.62 20.07 8.67
N PRO A 105 14.55 20.40 9.45
CA PRO A 105 14.39 19.87 10.79
C PRO A 105 14.26 18.33 10.82
N VAL A 106 13.62 17.72 9.83
CA VAL A 106 13.53 16.26 9.75
C VAL A 106 14.89 15.63 9.45
N THR A 107 15.69 16.24 8.55
CA THR A 107 17.05 15.78 8.29
C THR A 107 17.91 15.85 9.56
N TRP A 108 17.87 16.98 10.24
CA TRP A 108 18.64 17.17 11.48
C TRP A 108 18.23 16.20 12.58
N ALA A 109 16.93 16.03 12.80
CA ALA A 109 16.39 15.13 13.81
C ALA A 109 16.72 13.64 13.53
N THR A 110 16.86 13.25 12.24
CA THR A 110 17.10 11.86 11.87
C THR A 110 18.57 11.52 11.74
N PHE A 111 19.36 12.39 11.12
CA PHE A 111 20.76 12.10 10.79
C PHE A 111 21.76 12.84 11.71
N SER A 112 21.29 13.72 12.60
CA SER A 112 22.10 14.59 13.46
C SER A 112 23.17 15.38 12.69
N SER A 113 22.93 15.59 11.40
CA SER A 113 23.83 16.28 10.47
C SER A 113 23.07 16.85 9.28
N SER A 114 23.71 17.73 8.51
CA SER A 114 23.18 18.29 7.27
C SER A 114 23.57 17.47 6.02
N LEU A 115 24.22 16.31 6.21
CA LEU A 115 24.82 15.53 5.12
C LEU A 115 23.84 15.20 3.99
N TYR A 116 22.58 14.90 4.32
CA TYR A 116 21.53 14.53 3.35
C TYR A 116 20.49 15.64 3.14
N ALA A 117 20.81 16.90 3.48
CA ALA A 117 19.87 18.02 3.34
C ALA A 117 19.52 18.31 1.88
N THR A 118 20.49 18.20 0.98
CA THR A 118 20.29 18.40 -0.46
C THR A 118 19.32 17.35 -1.02
N GLU A 119 19.53 16.09 -0.70
CA GLU A 119 18.70 14.96 -1.12
C GLU A 119 17.27 15.09 -0.59
N MET A 120 17.15 15.45 0.69
CA MET A 120 15.84 15.69 1.31
C MET A 120 15.13 16.90 0.68
N GLY A 121 15.87 17.96 0.34
CA GLY A 121 15.34 19.11 -0.40
C GLY A 121 14.80 18.71 -1.78
N ILE A 122 15.55 17.89 -2.53
CA ILE A 122 15.10 17.36 -3.83
C ILE A 122 13.86 16.47 -3.64
N ALA A 123 13.82 15.61 -2.61
CA ALA A 123 12.67 14.79 -2.28
C ALA A 123 11.44 15.65 -1.90
N ALA A 124 11.62 16.79 -1.23
CA ALA A 124 10.57 17.75 -0.93
C ALA A 124 9.97 18.37 -2.20
N LEU A 125 10.79 18.64 -3.25
CA LEU A 125 10.30 19.13 -4.53
C LEU A 125 9.44 18.10 -5.29
N ALA A 126 9.51 16.82 -4.96
CA ALA A 126 8.60 15.79 -5.51
C ALA A 126 7.16 15.90 -4.96
N VAL A 127 6.98 16.41 -3.74
CA VAL A 127 5.70 16.48 -3.03
C VAL A 127 4.58 17.18 -3.84
N PRO A 128 4.76 18.41 -4.36
CA PRO A 128 3.72 19.09 -5.14
C PRO A 128 3.33 18.30 -6.39
N CYS A 129 4.28 17.58 -7.00
CA CYS A 129 4.02 16.75 -8.18
C CYS A 129 3.16 15.52 -7.85
N VAL A 130 3.39 14.90 -6.70
CA VAL A 130 2.57 13.77 -6.21
C VAL A 130 1.14 14.23 -5.92
N ILE A 131 0.96 15.37 -5.25
CA ILE A 131 -0.36 15.94 -4.94
C ILE A 131 -1.10 16.33 -6.24
N ALA A 132 -0.42 17.01 -7.17
CA ALA A 132 -0.98 17.34 -8.47
C ALA A 132 -1.38 16.09 -9.26
N SER A 133 -0.54 15.04 -9.25
CA SER A 133 -0.84 13.75 -9.88
C SER A 133 -2.12 13.12 -9.32
N SER A 134 -2.35 13.19 -8.00
CA SER A 134 -3.55 12.66 -7.38
C SER A 134 -4.82 13.38 -7.85
N ALA A 135 -4.79 14.72 -7.98
CA ALA A 135 -5.88 15.53 -8.49
C ALA A 135 -6.20 15.22 -9.97
N TRP A 136 -5.16 15.14 -10.81
CA TRP A 136 -5.34 14.82 -12.23
C TRP A 136 -5.80 13.38 -12.46
N SER A 137 -5.29 12.43 -11.65
CA SER A 137 -5.75 11.05 -11.64
C SER A 137 -7.22 10.94 -11.28
N ALA A 138 -7.69 11.70 -10.27
CA ALA A 138 -9.10 11.73 -9.88
C ALA A 138 -10.01 12.19 -11.03
N ILE A 139 -9.61 13.24 -11.78
CA ILE A 139 -10.35 13.74 -12.94
C ILE A 139 -10.44 12.67 -14.05
N LEU A 140 -9.31 12.01 -14.38
CA LEU A 140 -9.28 10.98 -15.42
C LEU A 140 -10.07 9.73 -15.00
N GLN A 141 -9.98 9.33 -13.73
CA GLN A 141 -10.70 8.19 -13.20
C GLN A 141 -12.21 8.42 -13.21
N ALA A 142 -12.67 9.57 -12.73
CA ALA A 142 -14.07 9.96 -12.77
C ALA A 142 -14.61 10.12 -14.20
N SER A 143 -13.72 10.44 -15.17
CA SER A 143 -14.06 10.50 -16.60
C SER A 143 -14.00 9.15 -17.32
N GLY A 144 -13.76 8.04 -16.60
CA GLY A 144 -13.69 6.69 -17.15
C GLY A 144 -12.45 6.40 -18.04
N LYS A 145 -11.44 7.28 -18.02
CA LYS A 145 -10.22 7.15 -18.83
C LYS A 145 -9.14 6.32 -18.12
N ILE A 146 -9.50 5.12 -17.66
CA ILE A 146 -8.63 4.26 -16.82
C ILE A 146 -7.40 3.77 -17.60
N SER A 147 -7.52 3.56 -18.91
CA SER A 147 -6.37 3.18 -19.74
C SER A 147 -5.27 4.23 -19.77
N SER A 148 -5.64 5.51 -19.69
CA SER A 148 -4.65 6.60 -19.58
C SER A 148 -3.90 6.56 -18.26
N LEU A 149 -4.58 6.21 -17.15
CA LEU A 149 -3.94 6.06 -15.84
C LEU A 149 -2.91 4.92 -15.85
N ALA A 150 -3.26 3.76 -16.40
CA ALA A 150 -2.34 2.63 -16.52
C ALA A 150 -1.08 2.99 -17.32
N LYS A 151 -1.25 3.66 -18.45
CA LYS A 151 -0.12 4.14 -19.27
C LYS A 151 0.78 5.09 -18.49
N VAL A 152 0.21 6.04 -17.76
CA VAL A 152 0.99 7.01 -16.98
C VAL A 152 1.75 6.34 -15.85
N GLN A 153 1.17 5.36 -15.17
CA GLN A 153 1.89 4.58 -14.14
C GLN A 153 3.12 3.86 -14.73
N ILE A 154 2.95 3.21 -15.89
CA ILE A 154 4.06 2.56 -16.61
C ILE A 154 5.12 3.59 -17.02
N PHE A 155 4.71 4.72 -17.61
CA PHE A 155 5.63 5.78 -18.00
C PHE A 155 6.42 6.34 -16.81
N GLY A 156 5.74 6.58 -15.69
CA GLY A 156 6.38 7.04 -14.46
C GLY A 156 7.43 6.06 -13.92
N ALA A 157 7.08 4.78 -13.89
CA ALA A 157 7.99 3.72 -13.45
C ALA A 157 9.22 3.60 -14.37
N LEU A 158 9.00 3.60 -15.68
CA LEU A 158 10.08 3.54 -16.67
C LEU A 158 10.98 4.79 -16.63
N THR A 159 10.40 5.98 -16.46
CA THR A 159 11.19 7.20 -16.30
C THR A 159 12.03 7.18 -15.04
N GLY A 160 11.44 6.71 -13.92
CA GLY A 160 12.16 6.51 -12.67
C GLY A 160 13.34 5.54 -12.81
N LEU A 161 13.25 4.56 -13.72
CA LEU A 161 14.38 3.69 -14.07
C LEU A 161 15.36 4.38 -15.01
N LEU A 162 14.92 4.83 -16.18
CA LEU A 162 15.80 5.34 -17.25
C LEU A 162 16.59 6.58 -16.83
N VAL A 163 15.99 7.44 -16.00
CA VAL A 163 16.67 8.62 -15.47
C VAL A 163 17.35 8.30 -14.13
N GLY A 164 16.68 7.51 -13.30
CA GLY A 164 17.14 7.21 -11.96
C GLY A 164 18.40 6.34 -11.94
N LEU A 165 18.48 5.28 -12.77
CA LEU A 165 19.64 4.39 -12.75
C LEU A 165 20.94 5.10 -13.14
N PRO A 166 21.03 5.86 -14.25
CA PRO A 166 22.22 6.65 -14.55
C PRO A 166 22.52 7.68 -13.47
N ALA A 167 21.49 8.36 -12.93
CA ALA A 167 21.68 9.34 -11.87
C ALA A 167 22.29 8.72 -10.60
N ILE A 168 21.83 7.53 -10.19
CA ILE A 168 22.36 6.79 -9.03
C ILE A 168 23.83 6.41 -9.29
N TYR A 169 24.15 5.95 -10.49
CA TYR A 169 25.51 5.55 -10.83
C TYR A 169 26.48 6.74 -10.84
N ILE A 170 26.05 7.91 -11.34
CA ILE A 170 26.90 9.10 -11.50
C ILE A 170 26.97 9.92 -10.20
N TRP A 171 25.85 10.14 -9.52
CA TRP A 171 25.73 11.06 -8.38
C TRP A 171 25.42 10.36 -7.03
N GLY A 172 25.44 9.02 -6.99
CA GLY A 172 25.23 8.28 -5.75
C GLY A 172 23.92 8.62 -5.05
N THR A 173 23.99 9.13 -3.81
CA THR A 173 22.81 9.46 -2.98
C THR A 173 21.93 10.56 -3.56
N ILE A 174 22.53 11.58 -4.19
CA ILE A 174 21.77 12.60 -4.92
C ILE A 174 20.97 11.98 -6.06
N GLY A 175 21.53 10.97 -6.74
CA GLY A 175 20.85 10.22 -7.78
C GLY A 175 19.60 9.49 -7.27
N ILE A 176 19.58 9.00 -6.01
CA ILE A 176 18.39 8.45 -5.38
C ILE A 176 17.29 9.52 -5.30
N ALA A 177 17.60 10.71 -4.79
CA ALA A 177 16.64 11.80 -4.66
C ALA A 177 16.12 12.27 -6.03
N LEU A 178 16.99 12.39 -7.02
CA LEU A 178 16.61 12.70 -8.40
C LEU A 178 15.68 11.62 -8.99
N SER A 179 15.94 10.35 -8.72
CA SER A 179 15.06 9.27 -9.18
C SER A 179 13.63 9.40 -8.63
N ILE A 180 13.48 9.80 -7.38
CA ILE A 180 12.18 10.07 -6.74
C ILE A 180 11.51 11.28 -7.38
N PHE A 181 12.28 12.36 -7.59
CA PHE A 181 11.78 13.59 -8.20
C PHE A 181 11.25 13.35 -9.62
N PHE A 182 12.04 12.73 -10.49
CA PHE A 182 11.61 12.46 -11.87
C PHE A 182 10.48 11.44 -11.95
N ALA A 183 10.44 10.45 -11.05
CA ALA A 183 9.32 9.53 -10.93
C ALA A 183 8.01 10.22 -10.52
N ALA A 184 8.06 11.41 -9.91
CA ALA A 184 6.88 12.20 -9.56
C ALA A 184 6.53 13.25 -10.64
N VAL A 185 7.52 13.96 -11.18
CA VAL A 185 7.34 15.07 -12.14
C VAL A 185 6.77 14.57 -13.46
N VAL A 186 7.33 13.49 -14.02
CA VAL A 186 6.93 13.02 -15.36
C VAL A 186 5.48 12.52 -15.37
N PRO A 187 5.03 11.66 -14.44
CA PRO A 187 3.61 11.32 -14.34
C PRO A 187 2.71 12.54 -14.12
N ALA A 188 3.12 13.49 -13.27
CA ALA A 188 2.34 14.71 -13.03
C ALA A 188 2.11 15.50 -14.32
N PHE A 189 3.16 15.66 -15.13
CA PHE A 189 3.09 16.35 -16.40
C PHE A 189 2.21 15.60 -17.42
N VAL A 190 2.40 14.29 -17.54
CA VAL A 190 1.60 13.48 -18.50
C VAL A 190 0.13 13.44 -18.08
N LEU A 191 -0.17 13.30 -16.77
CA LEU A 191 -1.54 13.35 -16.24
C LEU A 191 -2.19 14.72 -16.49
N TRP A 192 -1.44 15.80 -16.26
CA TRP A 192 -1.90 17.15 -16.54
C TRP A 192 -2.28 17.33 -18.03
N ARG A 193 -1.42 16.89 -18.95
CA ARG A 193 -1.74 16.94 -20.39
C ARG A 193 -2.96 16.09 -20.73
N ALA A 194 -3.02 14.86 -20.19
CA ALA A 194 -4.13 13.94 -20.45
C ALA A 194 -5.46 14.49 -19.90
N ALA A 195 -5.45 15.07 -18.70
CA ALA A 195 -6.64 15.66 -18.10
C ALA A 195 -7.11 16.92 -18.84
N ARG A 196 -6.17 17.76 -19.31
CA ARG A 196 -6.49 18.91 -20.17
C ARG A 196 -7.12 18.50 -21.49
N ALA A 197 -6.57 17.47 -22.13
CA ALA A 197 -7.15 16.94 -23.38
C ALA A 197 -8.52 16.26 -23.16
N ALA A 198 -8.75 15.73 -21.94
CA ALA A 198 -10.01 15.09 -21.58
C ALA A 198 -11.15 16.08 -21.32
N CYS A 199 -10.82 17.25 -20.77
CA CYS A 199 -11.79 18.27 -20.31
C CYS A 199 -11.30 19.67 -20.71
N PRO A 200 -11.30 20.04 -22.01
CA PRO A 200 -10.80 21.34 -22.48
C PRO A 200 -11.64 22.51 -22.00
N SER A 201 -12.95 22.33 -21.81
CA SER A 201 -13.93 23.38 -21.50
C SER A 201 -13.97 23.86 -20.04
N VAL A 202 -13.02 23.39 -19.21
CA VAL A 202 -12.96 23.74 -17.77
C VAL A 202 -12.22 25.07 -17.50
N CYS A 203 -11.60 25.69 -18.53
CA CYS A 203 -10.96 26.99 -18.39
C CYS A 203 -12.03 28.09 -18.30
N GLY A 204 -12.02 28.86 -17.20
CA GLY A 204 -12.97 29.99 -17.00
C GLY A 204 -14.27 29.65 -16.25
N VAL A 205 -14.50 28.40 -15.90
CA VAL A 205 -15.65 28.00 -15.09
C VAL A 205 -15.54 28.59 -13.68
N GLN A 206 -16.60 29.26 -13.24
CA GLN A 206 -16.70 29.76 -11.86
C GLN A 206 -16.79 28.55 -10.91
N VAL A 207 -15.96 28.56 -9.86
CA VAL A 207 -15.93 27.54 -8.82
C VAL A 207 -16.59 28.10 -7.59
N GLU A 208 -17.67 27.49 -7.17
CA GLU A 208 -18.36 27.87 -5.93
C GLU A 208 -17.51 27.47 -4.71
N GLN A 209 -17.49 28.31 -3.70
CA GLN A 209 -16.80 28.04 -2.45
C GLN A 209 -17.41 26.84 -1.70
N ALA A 210 -18.71 26.59 -1.90
CA ALA A 210 -19.41 25.41 -1.37
C ALA A 210 -18.79 24.09 -1.86
N ASP A 211 -18.39 24.03 -3.13
CA ASP A 211 -17.76 22.85 -3.72
C ASP A 211 -16.39 22.56 -3.09
N ILE A 212 -15.59 23.60 -2.91
CA ILE A 212 -14.28 23.45 -2.24
C ILE A 212 -14.47 23.01 -0.79
N ARG A 213 -15.43 23.61 -0.07
CA ARG A 213 -15.73 23.24 1.31
C ARG A 213 -16.18 21.78 1.43
N TYR A 214 -17.02 21.33 0.52
CA TYR A 214 -17.46 19.92 0.49
C TYR A 214 -16.31 18.95 0.20
N LEU A 215 -15.43 19.27 -0.77
CA LEU A 215 -14.20 18.49 -1.04
C LEU A 215 -13.29 18.42 0.18
N VAL A 216 -13.09 19.53 0.89
CA VAL A 216 -12.24 19.59 2.09
C VAL A 216 -12.86 18.77 3.24
N GLN A 217 -14.15 18.84 3.47
CA GLN A 217 -14.84 18.08 4.51
C GLN A 217 -14.77 16.57 4.23
N LEU A 218 -15.07 16.16 3.00
CA LEU A 218 -15.01 14.75 2.61
C LEU A 218 -13.56 14.22 2.60
N GLY A 219 -12.63 15.03 2.10
CA GLY A 219 -11.22 14.66 2.00
C GLY A 219 -10.54 14.55 3.37
N GLY A 220 -10.92 15.39 4.33
CA GLY A 220 -10.28 15.42 5.66
C GLY A 220 -10.37 14.10 6.42
N ALA A 221 -11.52 13.43 6.40
CA ALA A 221 -11.68 12.12 7.03
C ALA A 221 -10.80 11.05 6.37
N LEU A 222 -10.73 11.05 5.03
CA LEU A 222 -9.90 10.12 4.27
C LEU A 222 -8.41 10.41 4.43
N MET A 223 -8.05 11.70 4.57
CA MET A 223 -6.68 12.13 4.85
C MET A 223 -6.17 11.57 6.17
N VAL A 224 -6.94 11.65 7.24
CA VAL A 224 -6.50 11.19 8.57
C VAL A 224 -6.08 9.72 8.54
N VAL A 225 -6.88 8.84 7.94
CA VAL A 225 -6.58 7.40 7.84
C VAL A 225 -5.28 7.17 7.06
N GLY A 226 -5.16 7.77 5.88
CA GLY A 226 -3.97 7.59 5.04
C GLY A 226 -2.71 8.18 5.66
N TRP A 227 -2.82 9.36 6.27
CA TRP A 227 -1.70 10.07 6.88
C TRP A 227 -1.13 9.38 8.11
N LEU A 228 -1.98 8.84 9.00
CA LEU A 228 -1.51 8.12 10.19
C LEU A 228 -0.62 6.93 9.84
N GLY A 229 -0.96 6.17 8.79
CA GLY A 229 -0.12 5.09 8.30
C GLY A 229 1.24 5.59 7.76
N GLN A 230 1.24 6.69 7.02
CA GLN A 230 2.47 7.31 6.51
C GLN A 230 3.33 7.90 7.62
N LEU A 231 2.70 8.54 8.61
CA LEU A 231 3.40 9.07 9.78
C LEU A 231 4.06 7.96 10.58
N SER A 232 3.32 6.88 10.88
CA SER A 232 3.87 5.68 11.54
C SER A 232 5.09 5.15 10.78
N SER A 233 4.97 5.02 9.47
CA SER A 233 6.05 4.55 8.59
C SER A 233 7.29 5.44 8.63
N LEU A 234 7.12 6.76 8.67
CA LEU A 234 8.22 7.73 8.76
C LEU A 234 8.90 7.67 10.14
N LEU A 235 8.12 7.62 11.22
CA LEU A 235 8.63 7.56 12.60
C LEU A 235 9.44 6.29 12.84
N VAL A 236 8.94 5.14 12.38
CA VAL A 236 9.67 3.85 12.48
C VAL A 236 11.00 3.92 11.75
N ARG A 237 11.02 4.42 10.52
CA ARG A 237 12.26 4.56 9.75
C ARG A 237 13.23 5.55 10.37
N GLY A 238 12.72 6.67 10.89
CA GLY A 238 13.53 7.64 11.62
C GLY A 238 14.19 7.00 12.85
N ALA A 239 13.42 6.28 13.66
CA ALA A 239 13.94 5.58 14.85
C ALA A 239 14.99 4.51 14.48
N ILE A 240 14.78 3.78 13.38
CA ILE A 240 15.77 2.80 12.92
C ILE A 240 17.05 3.51 12.47
N VAL A 241 16.94 4.60 11.70
CA VAL A 241 18.14 5.35 11.25
C VAL A 241 18.93 5.88 12.42
N THR A 242 18.26 6.41 13.46
CA THR A 242 18.95 6.99 14.63
C THR A 242 19.60 5.95 15.54
N GLN A 243 19.06 4.74 15.64
CA GLN A 243 19.53 3.72 16.57
C GLN A 243 20.35 2.61 15.93
N GLU A 244 19.99 2.19 14.71
CA GLU A 244 20.60 1.08 13.97
C GLU A 244 21.39 1.55 12.71
N GLY A 245 21.32 2.84 12.43
CA GLY A 245 21.97 3.43 11.28
C GLY A 245 21.25 3.16 9.96
N LEU A 246 21.84 3.68 8.87
CA LEU A 246 21.26 3.59 7.52
C LEU A 246 21.22 2.15 6.97
N ALA A 247 22.17 1.30 7.35
CA ALA A 247 22.17 -0.09 6.91
C ALA A 247 20.99 -0.86 7.53
N GLY A 248 20.71 -0.65 8.83
CA GLY A 248 19.52 -1.19 9.50
C GLY A 248 18.23 -0.74 8.82
N ALA A 249 18.13 0.55 8.48
CA ALA A 249 16.99 1.07 7.72
C ALA A 249 16.86 0.41 6.33
N GLY A 250 17.98 0.03 5.70
CA GLY A 250 18.00 -0.70 4.44
C GLY A 250 17.46 -2.12 4.55
N TYR A 251 17.88 -2.85 5.58
CA TYR A 251 17.35 -4.20 5.84
C TYR A 251 15.85 -4.16 6.15
N TYR A 252 15.42 -3.21 6.97
CA TYR A 252 13.99 -2.98 7.23
C TYR A 252 13.23 -2.65 5.94
N GLN A 253 13.77 -1.75 5.10
CA GLN A 253 13.13 -1.36 3.85
C GLN A 253 13.01 -2.53 2.88
N ALA A 254 14.01 -3.41 2.78
CA ALA A 254 13.98 -4.59 1.95
C ALA A 254 12.88 -5.58 2.40
N ALA A 255 12.83 -5.89 3.69
CA ALA A 255 11.80 -6.76 4.27
C ALA A 255 10.39 -6.16 4.09
N TYR A 256 10.23 -4.85 4.35
CA TYR A 256 8.97 -4.13 4.19
C TYR A 256 8.49 -4.10 2.73
N ALA A 257 9.38 -3.85 1.76
CA ALA A 257 9.03 -3.81 0.35
C ALA A 257 8.56 -5.18 -0.17
N ILE A 258 9.25 -6.26 0.21
CA ILE A 258 8.88 -7.61 -0.20
C ILE A 258 7.57 -8.03 0.47
N SER A 259 7.44 -7.87 1.78
CA SER A 259 6.25 -8.27 2.54
C SER A 259 5.01 -7.47 2.18
N GLY A 260 5.14 -6.19 1.78
CA GLY A 260 4.02 -5.34 1.40
C GLY A 260 3.57 -5.50 -0.05
N SER A 261 4.50 -5.77 -0.97
CA SER A 261 4.21 -5.79 -2.41
C SER A 261 3.38 -6.98 -2.84
N LEU A 262 3.75 -8.18 -2.42
CA LEU A 262 3.06 -9.41 -2.83
C LEU A 262 1.60 -9.49 -2.35
N PRO A 263 1.30 -9.25 -1.06
CA PRO A 263 -0.09 -9.25 -0.59
C PRO A 263 -0.92 -8.09 -1.13
N GLY A 264 -0.28 -6.99 -1.51
CA GLY A 264 -0.93 -5.83 -2.10
C GLY A 264 -1.79 -6.17 -3.31
N PHE A 265 -1.37 -7.13 -4.16
CA PHE A 265 -2.17 -7.63 -5.27
C PHE A 265 -3.44 -8.36 -4.81
N VAL A 266 -3.34 -9.17 -3.75
CA VAL A 266 -4.48 -9.89 -3.19
C VAL A 266 -5.48 -8.88 -2.64
N PHE A 267 -5.04 -7.91 -1.86
CA PHE A 267 -5.90 -6.87 -1.29
C PHE A 267 -6.58 -6.01 -2.37
N ALA A 268 -5.85 -5.64 -3.43
CA ALA A 268 -6.42 -4.87 -4.54
C ALA A 268 -7.49 -5.67 -5.30
N ALA A 269 -7.24 -6.95 -5.56
CA ALA A 269 -8.21 -7.83 -6.22
C ALA A 269 -9.46 -8.03 -5.37
N MET A 270 -9.27 -8.26 -4.06
CA MET A 270 -10.36 -8.42 -3.10
C MET A 270 -11.21 -7.16 -2.97
N GLY A 271 -10.58 -5.98 -2.90
CA GLY A 271 -11.28 -4.70 -2.70
C GLY A 271 -12.21 -4.32 -3.84
N ALA A 272 -11.88 -4.69 -5.06
CA ALA A 272 -12.68 -4.33 -6.23
C ALA A 272 -14.06 -5.00 -6.27
N ASP A 273 -14.18 -6.25 -5.79
CA ASP A 273 -15.43 -7.04 -5.80
C ASP A 273 -16.16 -7.00 -4.45
N PHE A 274 -15.41 -7.09 -3.37
CA PHE A 274 -15.97 -7.30 -2.03
C PHE A 274 -16.82 -6.13 -1.52
N PHE A 275 -16.31 -4.89 -1.63
CA PHE A 275 -16.98 -3.72 -1.07
C PHE A 275 -18.38 -3.49 -1.65
N PRO A 276 -18.59 -3.53 -3.00
CA PRO A 276 -19.94 -3.41 -3.57
C PRO A 276 -20.89 -4.52 -3.12
N ARG A 277 -20.40 -5.77 -3.02
CA ARG A 277 -21.21 -6.91 -2.61
C ARG A 277 -21.69 -6.80 -1.16
N VAL A 278 -20.80 -6.42 -0.24
CA VAL A 278 -21.19 -6.21 1.17
C VAL A 278 -22.12 -5.03 1.33
N ALA A 279 -21.90 -3.93 0.57
CA ALA A 279 -22.78 -2.76 0.62
C ALA A 279 -24.20 -3.06 0.10
N ALA A 280 -24.33 -4.01 -0.84
CA ALA A 280 -25.61 -4.45 -1.41
C ALA A 280 -26.26 -5.62 -0.67
N ALA A 281 -25.66 -6.14 0.42
CA ALA A 281 -26.18 -7.24 1.19
C ALA A 281 -27.58 -6.94 1.78
N LYS A 282 -28.49 -7.91 1.70
CA LYS A 282 -29.89 -7.78 2.08
C LYS A 282 -30.06 -7.57 3.59
N ASP A 283 -29.28 -8.28 4.38
CA ASP A 283 -29.30 -8.24 5.85
C ASP A 283 -27.91 -8.53 6.43
N GLU A 284 -27.80 -8.54 7.76
CA GLU A 284 -26.54 -8.78 8.44
C GLU A 284 -26.02 -10.23 8.30
N ALA A 285 -26.91 -11.19 8.13
CA ALA A 285 -26.54 -12.59 7.93
C ALA A 285 -25.91 -12.79 6.54
N ASP A 286 -26.51 -12.20 5.50
CA ASP A 286 -25.98 -12.19 4.13
C ASP A 286 -24.62 -11.47 4.08
N ALA A 287 -24.50 -10.28 4.68
CA ALA A 287 -23.24 -9.54 4.75
C ALA A 287 -22.14 -10.34 5.49
N ARG A 288 -22.49 -11.07 6.55
CA ARG A 288 -21.55 -11.94 7.26
C ARG A 288 -21.10 -13.11 6.38
N GLY A 289 -22.02 -13.78 5.69
CA GLY A 289 -21.70 -14.86 4.75
C GLY A 289 -20.78 -14.41 3.62
N ILE A 290 -21.05 -13.23 3.04
CA ILE A 290 -20.16 -12.60 2.03
C ILE A 290 -18.78 -12.35 2.62
N THR A 291 -18.69 -11.84 3.85
CA THR A 291 -17.42 -11.53 4.52
C THR A 291 -16.64 -12.79 4.85
N GLU A 292 -17.31 -13.85 5.34
CA GLU A 292 -16.70 -15.14 5.61
C GLU A 292 -16.10 -15.77 4.34
N THR A 293 -16.87 -15.78 3.25
CA THR A 293 -16.41 -16.25 1.94
C THR A 293 -15.19 -15.45 1.46
N GLN A 294 -15.19 -14.14 1.71
CA GLN A 294 -14.07 -13.27 1.33
C GLN A 294 -12.80 -13.56 2.14
N ILE A 295 -12.92 -13.82 3.44
CA ILE A 295 -11.78 -14.22 4.28
C ILE A 295 -11.22 -15.55 3.81
N GLN A 296 -12.08 -16.53 3.53
CA GLN A 296 -11.65 -17.84 3.00
C GLN A 296 -10.91 -17.69 1.66
N ALA A 297 -11.47 -16.93 0.72
CA ALA A 297 -10.81 -16.65 -0.55
C ALA A 297 -9.46 -15.94 -0.36
N GLY A 298 -9.39 -14.97 0.54
CA GLY A 298 -8.16 -14.27 0.90
C GLY A 298 -7.09 -15.19 1.48
N LEU A 299 -7.48 -16.11 2.36
CA LEU A 299 -6.58 -17.12 2.92
C LEU A 299 -6.09 -18.10 1.84
N LEU A 300 -6.98 -18.61 0.99
CA LEU A 300 -6.60 -19.56 -0.07
C LEU A 300 -5.68 -18.94 -1.13
N LEU A 301 -5.89 -17.68 -1.49
CA LEU A 301 -5.04 -16.96 -2.44
C LEU A 301 -3.76 -16.42 -1.80
N GLY A 302 -3.84 -16.00 -0.54
CA GLY A 302 -2.74 -15.37 0.18
C GLY A 302 -1.79 -16.36 0.86
N ALA A 303 -2.25 -17.54 1.30
CA ALA A 303 -1.40 -18.50 2.01
C ALA A 303 -0.18 -18.97 1.19
N PRO A 304 -0.29 -19.27 -0.13
CA PRO A 304 0.89 -19.58 -0.94
C PRO A 304 1.89 -18.44 -1.00
N LEU A 305 1.43 -17.19 -1.03
CA LEU A 305 2.30 -16.01 -1.04
C LEU A 305 3.00 -15.82 0.32
N VAL A 306 2.27 -16.02 1.42
CA VAL A 306 2.88 -15.99 2.77
C VAL A 306 3.88 -17.11 2.93
N MET A 307 3.57 -18.33 2.44
CA MET A 307 4.52 -19.42 2.42
C MET A 307 5.78 -19.08 1.60
N ALA A 308 5.62 -18.42 0.46
CA ALA A 308 6.76 -17.97 -0.34
C ALA A 308 7.63 -16.96 0.44
N LEU A 309 7.03 -16.04 1.19
CA LEU A 309 7.77 -15.12 2.06
C LEU A 309 8.56 -15.85 3.15
N LEU A 310 7.95 -16.87 3.77
CA LEU A 310 8.55 -17.63 4.88
C LEU A 310 9.62 -18.63 4.40
N ALA A 311 9.36 -19.34 3.30
CA ALA A 311 10.21 -20.44 2.84
C ALA A 311 11.23 -20.02 1.76
N LEU A 312 10.93 -18.99 0.96
CA LEU A 312 11.82 -18.46 -0.08
C LEU A 312 12.32 -17.05 0.26
N GLY A 313 12.19 -16.62 1.52
CA GLY A 313 12.57 -15.26 1.96
C GLY A 313 14.03 -14.96 1.64
N LYS A 314 14.95 -15.89 1.94
CA LYS A 314 16.38 -15.73 1.63
C LYS A 314 16.62 -15.61 0.12
N LEU A 315 16.05 -16.52 -0.67
CA LEU A 315 16.14 -16.46 -2.13
C LEU A 315 15.56 -15.14 -2.68
N SER A 316 14.45 -14.68 -2.13
CA SER A 316 13.84 -13.41 -2.54
C SER A 316 14.75 -12.21 -2.25
N LEU A 317 15.43 -12.20 -1.08
CA LEU A 317 16.40 -11.16 -0.73
C LEU A 317 17.61 -11.19 -1.66
N HIS A 318 18.18 -12.35 -1.96
CA HIS A 318 19.32 -12.48 -2.88
C HIS A 318 18.95 -12.11 -4.31
N LEU A 319 17.75 -12.48 -4.77
CA LEU A 319 17.28 -12.16 -6.12
C LEU A 319 17.03 -10.65 -6.29
N LEU A 320 16.36 -10.03 -5.32
CA LEU A 320 15.89 -8.63 -5.42
C LEU A 320 16.93 -7.63 -4.90
N TYR A 321 17.86 -8.06 -4.08
CA TYR A 321 18.96 -7.25 -3.53
C TYR A 321 20.30 -7.98 -3.74
N ASP A 322 20.94 -8.45 -2.70
CA ASP A 322 22.14 -9.30 -2.75
C ASP A 322 22.29 -10.10 -1.43
N SER A 323 23.37 -10.89 -1.33
CA SER A 323 23.63 -11.72 -0.14
C SER A 323 23.92 -10.92 1.13
N SER A 324 24.28 -9.64 1.05
CA SER A 324 24.49 -8.79 2.23
C SER A 324 23.19 -8.47 2.98
N PHE A 325 22.02 -8.76 2.36
CA PHE A 325 20.71 -8.55 2.96
C PHE A 325 20.19 -9.74 3.79
N ASP A 326 21.01 -10.75 4.07
CA ASP A 326 20.61 -11.87 4.93
C ASP A 326 20.12 -11.41 6.32
N ALA A 327 20.64 -10.30 6.83
CA ALA A 327 20.19 -9.67 8.07
C ALA A 327 18.70 -9.21 8.02
N ALA A 328 18.12 -9.05 6.83
CA ALA A 328 16.71 -8.73 6.67
C ALA A 328 15.77 -9.94 6.77
N LEU A 329 16.29 -11.18 6.73
CA LEU A 329 15.48 -12.41 6.74
C LEU A 329 14.62 -12.56 8.01
N PRO A 330 15.15 -12.35 9.23
CA PRO A 330 14.33 -12.42 10.44
C PRO A 330 13.18 -11.38 10.42
N LEU A 331 13.44 -10.19 9.89
CA LEU A 331 12.42 -9.15 9.75
C LEU A 331 11.33 -9.58 8.77
N LEU A 332 11.73 -10.12 7.60
CA LEU A 332 10.81 -10.61 6.59
C LEU A 332 9.89 -11.71 7.15
N ASN A 333 10.46 -12.64 7.91
CA ASN A 333 9.71 -13.72 8.54
C ASN A 333 8.64 -13.19 9.51
N TRP A 334 9.00 -12.28 10.41
CA TRP A 334 8.01 -11.65 11.30
C TRP A 334 6.94 -10.88 10.53
N MET A 335 7.33 -10.08 9.54
CA MET A 335 6.38 -9.33 8.71
C MET A 335 5.44 -10.25 7.93
N ALA A 336 5.91 -11.43 7.46
CA ALA A 336 5.07 -12.39 6.77
C ALA A 336 3.92 -12.90 7.67
N TRP A 337 4.17 -13.13 8.96
CA TRP A 337 3.13 -13.45 9.92
C TRP A 337 2.14 -12.28 10.12
N GLY A 338 2.63 -11.06 10.19
CA GLY A 338 1.77 -9.87 10.24
C GLY A 338 0.87 -9.75 9.00
N VAL A 339 1.40 -10.07 7.82
CA VAL A 339 0.63 -10.12 6.57
C VAL A 339 -0.43 -11.22 6.61
N PHE A 340 -0.11 -12.41 7.12
CA PHE A 340 -1.09 -13.49 7.28
C PHE A 340 -2.28 -13.06 8.14
N ILE A 341 -2.02 -12.37 9.25
CA ILE A 341 -3.07 -11.81 10.11
C ILE A 341 -3.90 -10.77 9.33
N ARG A 342 -3.26 -9.91 8.55
CA ARG A 342 -3.96 -8.91 7.74
C ARG A 342 -4.85 -9.52 6.66
N LEU A 343 -4.49 -10.65 6.07
CA LEU A 343 -5.35 -11.35 5.11
C LEU A 343 -6.70 -11.76 5.71
N MET A 344 -6.73 -12.13 6.99
CA MET A 344 -7.96 -12.46 7.71
C MET A 344 -8.77 -11.23 8.12
N THR A 345 -8.10 -10.16 8.49
CA THR A 345 -8.73 -9.01 9.16
C THR A 345 -9.10 -7.88 8.22
N TRP A 346 -8.48 -7.78 7.06
CA TRP A 346 -8.75 -6.77 6.04
C TRP A 346 -10.23 -6.72 5.59
N PRO A 347 -10.93 -7.85 5.31
CA PRO A 347 -12.34 -7.82 4.96
C PRO A 347 -13.23 -7.24 6.05
N LEU A 348 -12.86 -7.41 7.33
CA LEU A 348 -13.62 -6.87 8.46
C LEU A 348 -13.63 -5.35 8.50
N GLY A 349 -12.49 -4.72 8.20
CA GLY A 349 -12.37 -3.27 8.08
C GLY A 349 -13.28 -2.72 6.96
N PHE A 350 -13.30 -3.38 5.81
CA PHE A 350 -14.17 -3.01 4.69
C PHE A 350 -15.65 -3.24 4.97
N TRP A 351 -16.00 -4.29 5.71
CA TRP A 351 -17.36 -4.49 6.18
C TRP A 351 -17.83 -3.33 7.05
N LEU A 352 -17.00 -2.86 8.01
CA LEU A 352 -17.31 -1.68 8.82
C LEU A 352 -17.52 -0.43 7.97
N LEU A 353 -16.68 -0.22 6.95
CA LEU A 353 -16.83 0.90 6.02
C LEU A 353 -18.14 0.82 5.21
N ALA A 354 -18.50 -0.36 4.73
CA ALA A 354 -19.73 -0.59 3.98
C ALA A 354 -20.99 -0.35 4.84
N ARG A 355 -20.89 -0.57 6.17
CA ARG A 355 -21.94 -0.28 7.14
C ARG A 355 -21.93 1.15 7.69
N GLY A 356 -21.13 2.06 7.09
CA GLY A 356 -21.06 3.46 7.48
C GLY A 356 -20.33 3.73 8.80
N ALA A 357 -19.65 2.73 9.38
CA ALA A 357 -18.93 2.85 10.64
C ALA A 357 -17.55 3.52 10.50
N THR A 358 -17.45 4.57 9.68
CA THR A 358 -16.20 5.22 9.32
C THR A 358 -15.41 5.70 10.55
N GLY A 359 -16.08 6.27 11.55
CA GLY A 359 -15.42 6.70 12.80
C GLY A 359 -14.76 5.56 13.56
N THR A 360 -15.41 4.37 13.58
CA THR A 360 -14.83 3.17 14.20
C THR A 360 -13.59 2.71 13.44
N VAL A 361 -13.62 2.72 12.11
CA VAL A 361 -12.46 2.35 11.29
C VAL A 361 -11.30 3.32 11.53
N ILE A 362 -11.56 4.64 11.54
CA ILE A 362 -10.54 5.65 11.85
C ILE A 362 -9.90 5.37 13.21
N LEU A 363 -10.70 5.07 14.23
CA LEU A 363 -10.20 4.78 15.59
C LEU A 363 -9.31 3.53 15.60
N LEU A 364 -9.76 2.44 14.97
CA LEU A 364 -9.02 1.18 14.91
C LEU A 364 -7.70 1.31 14.13
N GLU A 365 -7.73 1.98 12.98
CA GLU A 365 -6.52 2.27 12.18
C GLU A 365 -5.56 3.18 12.96
N SER A 366 -6.09 4.18 13.71
CA SER A 366 -5.28 5.06 14.54
C SER A 366 -4.57 4.31 15.67
N ILE A 367 -5.27 3.40 16.34
CA ILE A 367 -4.68 2.55 17.39
C ILE A 367 -3.59 1.64 16.77
N GLY A 368 -3.87 1.01 15.64
CA GLY A 368 -2.90 0.18 14.92
C GLY A 368 -1.65 0.97 14.50
N ALA A 369 -1.84 2.16 13.93
CA ALA A 369 -0.74 3.03 13.52
C ALA A 369 0.09 3.52 14.72
N LEU A 370 -0.56 3.86 15.83
CA LEU A 370 0.10 4.29 17.06
C LEU A 370 0.96 3.16 17.66
N ILE A 371 0.41 1.95 17.78
CA ILE A 371 1.17 0.78 18.25
C ILE A 371 2.32 0.49 17.30
N GLY A 372 2.05 0.49 15.98
CA GLY A 372 3.06 0.24 14.95
C GLY A 372 4.20 1.26 14.94
N ALA A 373 3.96 2.50 15.39
CA ALA A 373 4.99 3.53 15.50
C ALA A 373 5.71 3.49 16.86
N MET A 374 4.96 3.48 17.96
CA MET A 374 5.52 3.62 19.31
C MET A 374 6.26 2.39 19.78
N LEU A 375 5.71 1.20 19.50
CA LEU A 375 6.30 -0.04 19.98
C LEU A 375 7.75 -0.26 19.46
N PRO A 376 8.08 -0.04 18.16
CA PRO A 376 9.47 -0.11 17.71
C PRO A 376 10.37 0.91 18.40
N ILE A 377 9.90 2.15 18.55
CA ILE A 377 10.69 3.24 19.15
C ILE A 377 11.14 2.88 20.56
N PHE A 378 10.27 2.23 21.36
CA PHE A 378 10.60 1.80 22.72
C PHE A 378 11.42 0.50 22.75
N LEU A 379 11.21 -0.42 21.82
CA LEU A 379 11.83 -1.74 21.87
C LEU A 379 13.16 -1.83 21.12
N ILE A 380 13.46 -0.91 20.19
CA ILE A 380 14.65 -1.02 19.34
C ILE A 380 15.95 -0.99 20.15
N SER A 381 16.01 -0.22 21.25
CA SER A 381 17.15 -0.17 22.15
C SER A 381 17.41 -1.48 22.92
N HIS A 382 16.40 -2.35 23.02
CA HIS A 382 16.48 -3.61 23.76
C HIS A 382 16.61 -4.84 22.86
N PHE A 383 15.88 -4.83 21.74
CA PHE A 383 15.78 -5.96 20.82
C PHE A 383 16.39 -5.67 19.44
N GLY A 384 16.95 -4.47 19.25
CA GLY A 384 17.51 -4.07 17.97
C GLY A 384 16.48 -4.01 16.86
N LEU A 385 16.95 -4.11 15.63
CA LEU A 385 16.19 -3.95 14.40
C LEU A 385 14.94 -4.85 14.28
N ILE A 386 14.99 -6.06 14.84
CA ILE A 386 13.89 -7.03 14.76
C ILE A 386 12.60 -6.51 15.45
N SER A 387 12.74 -5.60 16.42
CA SER A 387 11.61 -4.97 17.12
C SER A 387 10.61 -4.32 16.18
N ALA A 388 11.08 -3.72 15.08
CA ALA A 388 10.21 -3.08 14.09
C ALA A 388 9.33 -4.08 13.34
N ALA A 389 9.83 -5.27 13.06
CA ALA A 389 9.07 -6.34 12.43
C ALA A 389 8.10 -7.02 13.39
N ILE A 390 8.53 -7.24 14.64
CA ILE A 390 7.66 -7.73 15.71
C ILE A 390 6.52 -6.76 15.96
N ALA A 391 6.81 -5.46 16.03
CA ALA A 391 5.80 -4.42 16.22
C ALA A 391 4.77 -4.37 15.08
N PHE A 392 5.20 -4.56 13.84
CA PHE A 392 4.27 -4.69 12.70
C PHE A 392 3.31 -5.87 12.88
N THR A 393 3.81 -7.02 13.35
CA THR A 393 3.01 -8.21 13.59
C THR A 393 2.06 -8.02 14.77
N ILE A 394 2.55 -7.47 15.89
CA ILE A 394 1.72 -7.15 17.07
C ILE A 394 0.64 -6.12 16.71
N SER A 395 0.99 -5.06 16.00
CA SER A 395 0.03 -4.05 15.52
C SER A 395 -1.06 -4.68 14.65
N SER A 396 -0.68 -5.59 13.74
CA SER A 396 -1.62 -6.35 12.90
C SER A 396 -2.53 -7.25 13.73
N ALA A 397 -1.99 -7.89 14.77
CA ALA A 397 -2.77 -8.75 15.67
C ALA A 397 -3.74 -7.93 16.54
N VAL A 398 -3.29 -6.83 17.14
CA VAL A 398 -4.14 -5.94 17.96
C VAL A 398 -5.26 -5.35 17.12
N TYR A 399 -4.94 -4.84 15.93
CA TYR A 399 -5.96 -4.39 14.96
C TYR A 399 -6.94 -5.50 14.63
N GLY A 400 -6.41 -6.71 14.34
CA GLY A 400 -7.21 -7.87 13.99
C GLY A 400 -8.19 -8.28 15.09
N VAL A 401 -7.73 -8.36 16.33
CA VAL A 401 -8.58 -8.66 17.50
C VAL A 401 -9.61 -7.55 17.68
N ALA A 402 -9.21 -6.30 17.64
CA ALA A 402 -10.10 -5.17 17.84
C ALA A 402 -11.22 -5.11 16.78
N VAL A 403 -10.87 -5.26 15.49
CA VAL A 403 -11.86 -5.27 14.42
C VAL A 403 -12.78 -6.49 14.49
N ALA A 404 -12.27 -7.67 14.88
CA ALA A 404 -13.07 -8.88 15.06
C ALA A 404 -14.07 -8.74 16.22
N VAL A 405 -13.66 -8.14 17.34
CA VAL A 405 -14.55 -7.84 18.47
C VAL A 405 -15.67 -6.89 18.05
N VAL A 406 -15.34 -5.79 17.36
CA VAL A 406 -16.33 -4.84 16.85
C VAL A 406 -17.27 -5.51 15.84
N PHE A 407 -16.73 -6.34 14.95
CA PHE A 407 -17.53 -7.12 14.00
C PHE A 407 -18.53 -8.02 14.74
N ARG A 408 -18.07 -8.80 15.72
CA ARG A 408 -18.92 -9.68 16.53
C ARG A 408 -20.09 -8.92 17.17
N VAL A 409 -19.79 -7.80 17.81
CA VAL A 409 -20.80 -7.01 18.52
C VAL A 409 -21.84 -6.46 17.55
N ARG A 410 -21.43 -5.99 16.38
CA ARG A 410 -22.32 -5.37 15.41
C ARG A 410 -23.06 -6.36 14.50
N SER A 411 -22.45 -7.48 14.13
CA SER A 411 -23.08 -8.51 13.27
C SER A 411 -23.89 -9.54 14.06
N ALA A 412 -23.97 -9.41 15.39
CA ALA A 412 -24.66 -10.32 16.30
C ALA A 412 -24.27 -11.81 16.13
N GLY A 413 -23.01 -12.09 15.73
CA GLY A 413 -22.55 -13.47 15.59
C GLY A 413 -21.06 -13.61 15.30
N TRP A 414 -20.58 -14.85 15.37
CA TRP A 414 -19.26 -15.25 14.93
C TRP A 414 -19.31 -15.92 13.56
N PHE A 415 -18.15 -16.05 12.94
CA PHE A 415 -17.94 -16.88 11.76
C PHE A 415 -18.13 -18.36 12.06
N GLY A 416 -18.39 -19.14 11.03
CA GLY A 416 -18.51 -20.59 11.15
C GLY A 416 -17.24 -21.23 11.70
N ARG A 417 -17.40 -22.37 12.40
CA ARG A 417 -16.28 -23.16 12.93
C ARG A 417 -15.26 -23.52 11.84
N GLU A 418 -15.73 -23.73 10.62
CA GLU A 418 -14.90 -24.11 9.47
C GLU A 418 -13.85 -23.06 9.13
N LEU A 419 -14.19 -21.75 9.23
CA LEU A 419 -13.24 -20.67 9.00
C LEU A 419 -12.11 -20.68 10.04
N HIS A 420 -12.45 -20.86 11.32
CA HIS A 420 -11.45 -20.90 12.38
C HIS A 420 -10.52 -22.12 12.21
N VAL A 421 -11.08 -23.30 11.94
CA VAL A 421 -10.31 -24.52 11.70
C VAL A 421 -9.38 -24.36 10.49
N SER A 422 -9.87 -23.81 9.38
CA SER A 422 -9.04 -23.58 8.19
C SER A 422 -7.93 -22.57 8.44
N ALA A 423 -8.19 -21.48 9.16
CA ALA A 423 -7.19 -20.48 9.52
C ALA A 423 -6.08 -21.05 10.41
N PHE A 424 -6.46 -21.82 11.45
CA PHE A 424 -5.49 -22.49 12.33
C PHE A 424 -4.70 -23.59 11.61
N ALA A 425 -5.36 -24.37 10.76
CA ALA A 425 -4.68 -25.40 9.95
C ALA A 425 -3.65 -24.77 9.00
N LEU A 426 -4.01 -23.69 8.29
CA LEU A 426 -3.09 -22.96 7.44
C LEU A 426 -1.94 -22.36 8.23
N ALA A 427 -2.18 -21.77 9.41
CA ALA A 427 -1.13 -21.25 10.27
C ALA A 427 -0.15 -22.37 10.68
N GLY A 428 -0.65 -23.55 11.05
CA GLY A 428 0.17 -24.73 11.36
C GLY A 428 1.00 -25.20 10.17
N ILE A 429 0.41 -25.27 8.98
CA ILE A 429 1.11 -25.64 7.74
C ILE A 429 2.20 -24.62 7.38
N LEU A 430 1.90 -23.31 7.53
CA LEU A 430 2.88 -22.25 7.29
C LEU A 430 4.06 -22.33 8.25
N ALA A 431 3.78 -22.57 9.55
CA ALA A 431 4.85 -22.76 10.56
C ALA A 431 5.70 -23.99 10.29
N ALA A 432 5.08 -25.12 9.95
CA ALA A 432 5.79 -26.35 9.60
C ALA A 432 6.65 -26.18 8.33
N GLY A 433 6.12 -25.51 7.30
CA GLY A 433 6.86 -25.23 6.07
C GLY A 433 8.03 -24.28 6.30
N GLN A 434 7.87 -23.24 7.14
CA GLN A 434 8.95 -22.35 7.54
C GLN A 434 10.05 -23.11 8.30
N TRP A 435 9.66 -23.91 9.28
CA TRP A 435 10.62 -24.72 10.07
C TRP A 435 11.38 -25.69 9.16
N TRP A 436 10.69 -26.37 8.26
CA TRP A 436 11.32 -27.30 7.31
C TRP A 436 12.29 -26.55 6.38
N ALA A 437 11.90 -25.40 5.81
CA ALA A 437 12.75 -24.61 4.93
C ALA A 437 14.02 -24.08 5.65
N ALA A 438 13.88 -23.70 6.91
CA ALA A 438 15.00 -23.21 7.72
C ALA A 438 16.07 -24.30 7.99
N GLY A 439 15.69 -25.59 7.98
CA GLY A 439 16.60 -26.72 8.12
C GLY A 439 17.33 -27.13 6.84
N GLN A 440 17.00 -26.53 5.69
CA GLN A 440 17.61 -26.91 4.41
C GLN A 440 18.84 -26.04 4.09
N LEU A 441 19.89 -26.65 3.58
CA LEU A 441 21.10 -25.96 3.11
C LEU A 441 20.88 -25.28 1.74
N ASN A 442 19.93 -25.79 0.96
CA ASN A 442 19.63 -25.28 -0.38
C ASN A 442 18.46 -24.27 -0.32
N GLU A 443 18.70 -23.04 -0.77
CA GLU A 443 17.71 -21.96 -0.79
C GLU A 443 16.47 -22.28 -1.66
N TYR A 444 16.63 -23.13 -2.70
CA TYR A 444 15.53 -23.57 -3.56
C TYR A 444 14.62 -24.63 -2.92
N ALA A 445 15.05 -25.26 -1.83
CA ALA A 445 14.24 -26.26 -1.13
C ALA A 445 12.89 -25.67 -0.68
N GLY A 446 12.84 -24.37 -0.36
CA GLY A 446 11.60 -23.65 -0.04
C GLY A 446 10.52 -23.70 -1.12
N CYS A 447 10.84 -24.05 -2.36
CA CYS A 447 9.83 -24.26 -3.42
C CYS A 447 8.88 -25.42 -3.10
N VAL A 448 9.33 -26.45 -2.35
CA VAL A 448 8.50 -27.61 -2.01
C VAL A 448 7.30 -27.23 -1.14
N PRO A 449 7.47 -26.60 0.05
CA PRO A 449 6.31 -26.19 0.85
C PRO A 449 5.42 -25.16 0.13
N VAL A 450 5.98 -24.26 -0.68
CA VAL A 450 5.18 -23.33 -1.47
C VAL A 450 4.30 -24.07 -2.47
N ALA A 451 4.85 -25.02 -3.22
CA ALA A 451 4.09 -25.84 -4.18
C ALA A 451 3.00 -26.67 -3.48
N LEU A 452 3.31 -27.28 -2.35
CA LEU A 452 2.34 -28.06 -1.56
C LEU A 452 1.18 -27.19 -1.07
N VAL A 453 1.45 -26.01 -0.53
CA VAL A 453 0.41 -25.08 -0.08
C VAL A 453 -0.42 -24.58 -1.27
N ALA A 454 0.21 -24.25 -2.39
CA ALA A 454 -0.50 -23.82 -3.60
C ALA A 454 -1.43 -24.91 -4.14
N VAL A 455 -0.97 -26.16 -4.21
CA VAL A 455 -1.80 -27.31 -4.62
C VAL A 455 -2.95 -27.53 -3.65
N ALA A 456 -2.69 -27.53 -2.35
CA ALA A 456 -3.73 -27.70 -1.32
C ALA A 456 -4.78 -26.58 -1.39
N CYS A 457 -4.37 -25.32 -1.54
CA CYS A 457 -5.29 -24.19 -1.67
C CYS A 457 -6.10 -24.24 -2.97
N THR A 458 -5.50 -24.61 -4.10
CA THR A 458 -6.23 -24.75 -5.37
C THR A 458 -7.23 -25.90 -5.31
N TRP A 459 -6.89 -27.01 -4.68
CA TRP A 459 -7.80 -28.13 -4.46
C TRP A 459 -8.96 -27.76 -3.54
N ALA A 460 -8.71 -27.09 -2.41
CA ALA A 460 -9.73 -26.60 -1.50
C ALA A 460 -10.68 -25.61 -2.21
N TYR A 461 -10.15 -24.68 -3.00
CA TYR A 461 -10.96 -23.76 -3.81
C TYR A 461 -11.87 -24.50 -4.79
N ARG A 462 -11.34 -25.50 -5.53
CA ARG A 462 -12.16 -26.32 -6.45
C ARG A 462 -13.28 -27.07 -5.73
N LEU A 463 -13.03 -27.59 -4.53
CA LEU A 463 -14.06 -28.24 -3.72
C LEU A 463 -15.18 -27.26 -3.33
N GLN A 464 -14.83 -26.05 -2.87
CA GLN A 464 -15.82 -25.02 -2.52
C GLN A 464 -16.67 -24.62 -3.75
N VAL A 465 -16.06 -24.43 -4.91
CA VAL A 465 -16.78 -24.09 -6.15
C VAL A 465 -17.74 -25.22 -6.55
N ARG A 466 -17.33 -26.48 -6.42
CA ARG A 466 -18.20 -27.65 -6.71
C ARG A 466 -19.36 -27.75 -5.75
N GLN A 467 -19.14 -27.54 -4.46
CA GLN A 467 -20.21 -27.54 -3.45
C GLN A 467 -21.19 -26.37 -3.65
N ALA A 468 -20.71 -25.19 -4.05
CA ALA A 468 -21.58 -24.08 -4.39
C ALA A 468 -22.44 -24.39 -5.64
N ALA A 469 -21.84 -25.02 -6.67
CA ALA A 469 -22.56 -25.40 -7.88
C ALA A 469 -23.63 -26.48 -7.63
N SER A 470 -23.36 -27.49 -6.79
CA SER A 470 -24.36 -28.51 -6.42
C SER A 470 -25.55 -27.94 -5.66
N ARG A 471 -25.32 -26.98 -4.75
CA ARG A 471 -26.41 -26.27 -4.03
C ARG A 471 -27.31 -25.43 -4.96
N CYS A 472 -26.78 -24.95 -6.09
CA CYS A 472 -27.57 -24.24 -7.10
C CYS A 472 -28.37 -25.17 -8.02
N THR A 473 -28.03 -26.46 -8.10
CA THR A 473 -28.77 -27.45 -8.90
C THR A 473 -29.89 -28.14 -8.12
N ASP A 474 -29.87 -28.05 -6.77
CA ASP A 474 -30.85 -28.60 -5.88
C ASP A 474 -32.00 -27.61 -5.50
N LEU A 475 -31.94 -26.37 -6.07
CA LEU A 475 -33.00 -25.35 -5.99
C LEU A 475 -33.66 -25.15 -7.37
#